data_03e6f5fb4b0e2b482fd82454e9ba0d5b
#
_entry.id   03e6f5fb4b0e2b482fd82454e9ba0d5b
#
_cell.length_a   1.000
_cell.length_b   1.000
_cell.length_c   1.000
_cell.angle_alpha   90.00
_cell.angle_beta   90.00
_cell.angle_gamma   90.00
#
_symmetry.space_group_name_H-M   'P 1'
#
loop_
_entity.id
_entity.type
_entity.pdbx_description
1 polymer ?
#
loop_
_entity_poly.entity_id
_entity_poly.type
_entity_poly.pdbx_seq_one_letter_code
_entity_poly.pdbx_strand_id
1 'polypeptide(L)'
;MKKIFIIIFALILGMNSALAYELSNEELLQNISIQNLIDSIAYDMLNVAQIKQRMIFTYDKESKKKLLKCNESLTKREILIYGDAIQKIADKNELAALIAREIVKADSSYWGYFKGYIGSAQVRFAPKKYEIYFDSAAVDLMVKAGYNPVGMITFLHKVYPQRRTDFISTSNLTSKRVMYVYEYIYKTYPEFLVNNAYSENKYYQNFLLTSTANRAKFYEKMRTHSDEKIKYE
;
A
#
# COMPACT_ATOMS: atom_id res chain seq x y z
N MET A 1 11.42 -8.27 58.46
CA MET A 1 10.50 -7.66 57.47
C MET A 1 11.22 -7.17 56.20
N LYS A 2 12.35 -6.45 56.28
CA LYS A 2 13.04 -5.96 55.05
C LYS A 2 13.54 -7.06 54.08
N LYS A 3 13.97 -8.22 54.58
CA LYS A 3 14.45 -9.32 53.72
C LYS A 3 13.34 -10.04 52.93
N ILE A 4 12.13 -10.08 53.44
CA ILE A 4 10.97 -10.67 52.75
C ILE A 4 10.51 -9.78 51.61
N PHE A 5 10.56 -8.46 51.75
CA PHE A 5 10.23 -7.50 50.71
C PHE A 5 11.18 -7.57 49.50
N ILE A 6 12.46 -7.80 49.73
CA ILE A 6 13.46 -7.93 48.64
C ILE A 6 13.24 -9.21 47.84
N ILE A 7 12.84 -10.31 48.49
CA ILE A 7 12.58 -11.58 47.84
C ILE A 7 11.30 -11.50 46.98
N ILE A 8 10.25 -10.85 47.48
CA ILE A 8 9.01 -10.63 46.72
C ILE A 8 9.24 -9.70 45.54
N PHE A 9 10.06 -8.66 45.68
CA PHE A 9 10.39 -7.74 44.59
C PHE A 9 11.27 -8.39 43.51
N ALA A 10 12.21 -9.28 43.90
CA ALA A 10 13.01 -10.06 43.01
C ALA A 10 12.17 -11.13 42.22
N LEU A 11 11.18 -11.72 42.90
CA LEU A 11 10.23 -12.63 42.28
C LEU A 11 9.33 -11.91 41.25
N ILE A 12 8.86 -10.69 41.55
CA ILE A 12 8.04 -9.89 40.62
C ILE A 12 8.87 -9.42 39.42
N LEU A 13 10.14 -9.05 39.62
CA LEU A 13 11.05 -8.69 38.53
C LEU A 13 11.45 -9.91 37.68
N GLY A 14 11.61 -11.09 38.28
CA GLY A 14 11.88 -12.34 37.56
C GLY A 14 10.69 -12.86 36.74
N MET A 15 9.47 -12.58 37.18
CA MET A 15 8.26 -12.99 36.43
C MET A 15 7.97 -12.08 35.25
N ASN A 16 8.47 -10.85 35.22
CA ASN A 16 8.30 -9.94 34.06
C ASN A 16 9.29 -10.18 32.92
N SER A 17 10.33 -10.99 33.12
CA SER A 17 11.28 -11.37 32.08
C SER A 17 10.94 -12.69 31.36
N ALA A 18 9.87 -13.38 31.78
CA ALA A 18 9.51 -14.70 31.23
C ALA A 18 8.23 -14.69 30.37
N LEU A 19 7.67 -13.52 30.08
CA LEU A 19 6.67 -13.36 29.04
C LEU A 19 7.34 -12.87 27.74
N ALA A 20 8.42 -13.53 27.34
CA ALA A 20 8.72 -13.63 25.92
C ALA A 20 7.53 -14.41 25.32
N TYR A 21 6.68 -13.72 24.59
CA TYR A 21 5.58 -14.32 23.85
C TYR A 21 6.19 -15.30 22.84
N GLU A 22 6.28 -16.56 23.22
CA GLU A 22 6.62 -17.63 22.27
C GLU A 22 5.47 -17.72 21.29
N LEU A 23 5.69 -17.25 20.07
CA LEU A 23 4.77 -17.46 18.95
C LEU A 23 4.52 -18.98 18.86
N SER A 24 3.26 -19.38 18.76
CA SER A 24 2.96 -20.78 18.47
C SER A 24 3.63 -21.18 17.15
N ASN A 25 4.01 -22.46 17.01
CA ASN A 25 4.62 -22.95 15.77
C ASN A 25 3.76 -22.65 14.53
N GLU A 26 2.44 -22.65 14.68
CA GLU A 26 1.50 -22.28 13.61
C GLU A 26 1.59 -20.82 13.23
N GLU A 27 1.67 -19.92 14.20
CA GLU A 27 1.84 -18.48 13.95
C GLU A 27 3.19 -18.15 13.31
N LEU A 28 4.25 -18.86 13.73
CA LEU A 28 5.58 -18.71 13.14
C LEU A 28 5.57 -19.16 11.68
N LEU A 29 4.99 -20.33 11.38
CA LEU A 29 4.87 -20.83 10.02
C LEU A 29 4.01 -19.92 9.13
N GLN A 30 2.93 -19.36 9.67
CA GLN A 30 2.08 -18.39 8.97
C GLN A 30 2.84 -17.11 8.66
N ASN A 31 3.62 -16.60 9.60
CA ASN A 31 4.43 -15.39 9.40
C ASN A 31 5.52 -15.61 8.34
N ILE A 32 6.19 -16.77 8.34
CA ILE A 32 7.16 -17.15 7.32
C ILE A 32 6.49 -17.26 5.95
N SER A 33 5.30 -17.86 5.87
CA SER A 33 4.54 -17.96 4.62
C SER A 33 4.16 -16.59 4.04
N ILE A 34 3.74 -15.65 4.89
CA ILE A 34 3.42 -14.27 4.47
C ILE A 34 4.68 -13.54 4.00
N GLN A 35 5.80 -13.66 4.74
CA GLN A 35 7.07 -13.05 4.34
C GLN A 35 7.54 -13.59 2.98
N ASN A 36 7.50 -14.90 2.77
CA ASN A 36 7.87 -15.52 1.50
C ASN A 36 7.00 -15.04 0.33
N LEU A 37 5.70 -14.86 0.57
CA LEU A 37 4.80 -14.31 -0.44
C LEU A 37 5.14 -12.86 -0.79
N ILE A 38 5.43 -12.03 0.22
CA ILE A 38 5.87 -10.66 0.03
C ILE A 38 7.17 -10.61 -0.77
N ASP A 39 8.14 -11.44 -0.40
CA ASP A 39 9.46 -11.50 -1.05
C ASP A 39 9.33 -11.96 -2.51
N SER A 40 8.48 -12.94 -2.80
CA SER A 40 8.20 -13.39 -4.17
C SER A 40 7.64 -12.28 -5.03
N ILE A 41 6.59 -11.59 -4.55
CA ILE A 41 5.96 -10.50 -5.30
C ILE A 41 6.93 -9.33 -5.48
N ALA A 42 7.68 -8.98 -4.42
CA ALA A 42 8.67 -7.92 -4.47
C ALA A 42 9.79 -8.24 -5.49
N TYR A 43 10.26 -9.48 -5.50
CA TYR A 43 11.27 -9.95 -6.45
C TYR A 43 10.78 -9.81 -7.91
N ASP A 44 9.56 -10.29 -8.22
CA ASP A 44 8.97 -10.17 -9.55
C ASP A 44 8.95 -8.71 -10.01
N MET A 45 8.50 -7.81 -9.12
CA MET A 45 8.39 -6.39 -9.44
C MET A 45 9.74 -5.68 -9.58
N LEU A 46 10.68 -5.93 -8.67
CA LEU A 46 12.02 -5.33 -8.74
C LEU A 46 12.78 -5.78 -9.98
N ASN A 47 12.59 -7.03 -10.40
CA ASN A 47 13.20 -7.57 -11.59
C ASN A 47 12.69 -6.88 -12.86
N VAL A 48 11.38 -6.75 -13.04
CA VAL A 48 10.81 -6.09 -14.23
C VAL A 48 11.00 -4.57 -14.24
N ALA A 49 11.09 -3.95 -13.07
CA ALA A 49 11.33 -2.52 -12.93
C ALA A 49 12.80 -2.13 -13.22
N GLN A 50 13.71 -3.11 -13.29
CA GLN A 50 15.16 -2.91 -13.44
C GLN A 50 15.73 -1.95 -12.38
N ILE A 51 15.16 -1.96 -11.18
CA ILE A 51 15.60 -1.12 -10.08
C ILE A 51 16.92 -1.66 -9.54
N LYS A 52 17.99 -0.89 -9.70
CA LYS A 52 19.34 -1.26 -9.26
C LYS A 52 19.57 -1.05 -7.77
N GLN A 53 18.63 -0.43 -7.09
CA GLN A 53 18.76 -0.10 -5.68
C GLN A 53 18.23 -1.26 -4.82
N ARG A 54 19.00 -1.57 -3.76
CA ARG A 54 18.55 -2.58 -2.78
C ARG A 54 17.30 -2.08 -2.06
N MET A 55 16.25 -2.90 -2.07
CA MET A 55 15.05 -2.73 -1.26
C MET A 55 14.78 -4.03 -0.51
N ILE A 56 14.52 -3.93 0.78
CA ILE A 56 14.22 -5.07 1.64
C ILE A 56 12.80 -4.89 2.15
N PHE A 57 11.97 -5.91 2.03
CA PHE A 57 10.63 -5.94 2.57
C PHE A 57 10.62 -6.79 3.84
N THR A 58 10.10 -6.26 4.91
CA THR A 58 10.02 -6.96 6.20
C THR A 58 8.56 -6.95 6.66
N TYR A 59 8.03 -8.12 6.95
CA TYR A 59 6.71 -8.26 7.55
C TYR A 59 6.79 -8.08 9.06
N ASP A 60 6.00 -7.17 9.61
CA ASP A 60 5.88 -6.90 11.04
C ASP A 60 4.42 -7.11 11.48
N LYS A 61 4.15 -8.32 12.04
CA LYS A 61 2.83 -8.70 12.52
C LYS A 61 2.38 -7.86 13.71
N GLU A 62 3.28 -7.51 14.61
CA GLU A 62 2.94 -6.93 15.91
C GLU A 62 2.74 -5.42 15.87
N SER A 63 3.18 -4.78 14.81
CA SER A 63 3.06 -3.33 14.70
C SER A 63 1.62 -2.92 14.49
N LYS A 64 0.94 -2.51 15.55
CA LYS A 64 -0.37 -1.85 15.54
C LYS A 64 -0.30 -0.41 15.01
N LYS A 65 0.75 -0.03 14.30
CA LYS A 65 0.88 1.30 13.73
C LYS A 65 -0.08 1.43 12.56
N LYS A 66 -0.95 2.43 12.68
CA LYS A 66 -1.94 2.82 11.67
C LYS A 66 -1.38 2.69 10.27
N LEU A 67 -2.08 1.86 9.47
CA LEU A 67 -2.05 1.74 8.02
C LEU A 67 -0.95 2.55 7.31
N LEU A 68 -0.02 1.83 6.68
CA LEU A 68 0.90 2.34 5.67
C LEU A 68 1.88 3.43 6.13
N LYS A 69 2.39 3.34 7.32
CA LYS A 69 3.69 3.90 7.57
C LYS A 69 4.74 2.87 7.17
N CYS A 70 5.07 2.84 5.90
CA CYS A 70 6.37 2.35 5.50
C CYS A 70 7.39 3.21 6.23
N ASN A 71 8.08 2.61 7.16
CA ASN A 71 9.20 3.26 7.81
C ASN A 71 10.36 3.13 6.82
N GLU A 72 10.38 4.04 5.83
CA GLU A 72 11.52 4.19 4.94
C GLU A 72 12.68 4.66 5.79
N SER A 73 13.46 3.72 6.26
CA SER A 73 14.81 4.05 6.67
C SER A 73 15.60 4.33 5.41
N LEU A 74 15.78 5.60 5.06
CA LEU A 74 16.62 6.04 3.94
C LEU A 74 18.02 5.39 3.99
N THR A 75 18.50 5.10 5.19
CA THR A 75 19.80 4.46 5.42
C THR A 75 19.76 2.94 5.27
N LYS A 76 18.65 2.29 5.65
CA LYS A 76 18.52 0.82 5.58
C LYS A 76 17.87 0.32 4.31
N ARG A 77 17.13 1.18 3.60
CA ARG A 77 16.31 0.81 2.42
C ARG A 77 15.38 -0.36 2.72
N GLU A 78 14.77 -0.28 3.89
CA GLU A 78 13.85 -1.28 4.40
C GLU A 78 12.42 -0.74 4.34
N ILE A 79 11.50 -1.55 3.86
CA ILE A 79 10.08 -1.28 3.77
C ILE A 79 9.38 -2.24 4.71
N LEU A 80 8.82 -1.71 5.80
CA LEU A 80 8.07 -2.51 6.77
C LEU A 80 6.61 -2.63 6.31
N ILE A 81 6.13 -3.85 6.16
CA ILE A 81 4.73 -4.16 5.88
C ILE A 81 4.07 -4.65 7.15
N TYR A 82 3.06 -3.93 7.61
CA TYR A 82 2.41 -4.20 8.88
C TYR A 82 1.25 -5.20 8.76
N GLY A 83 1.04 -5.97 9.81
CA GLY A 83 -0.01 -6.97 9.91
C GLY A 83 -1.42 -6.40 9.64
N ASP A 84 -1.71 -5.20 10.09
CA ASP A 84 -3.00 -4.52 9.83
C ASP A 84 -3.29 -4.29 8.34
N ALA A 85 -2.25 -4.10 7.52
CA ALA A 85 -2.41 -3.98 6.08
C ALA A 85 -2.68 -5.35 5.45
N ILE A 86 -1.93 -6.37 5.87
CA ILE A 86 -2.08 -7.75 5.38
C ILE A 86 -3.46 -8.32 5.69
N GLN A 87 -4.01 -8.05 6.87
CA GLN A 87 -5.36 -8.53 7.25
C GLN A 87 -6.49 -8.00 6.36
N LYS A 88 -6.28 -6.88 5.67
CA LYS A 88 -7.26 -6.29 4.75
C LYS A 88 -7.11 -6.78 3.32
N ILE A 89 -5.99 -7.37 2.99
CA ILE A 89 -5.66 -7.88 1.66
C ILE A 89 -6.32 -9.26 1.49
N ALA A 90 -7.03 -9.46 0.38
CA ALA A 90 -7.76 -10.70 0.12
C ALA A 90 -7.05 -11.60 -0.88
N ASP A 91 -6.21 -11.06 -1.76
CA ASP A 91 -5.57 -11.81 -2.83
C ASP A 91 -4.17 -11.26 -3.19
N LYS A 92 -3.47 -11.99 -4.05
CA LYS A 92 -2.11 -11.63 -4.50
C LYS A 92 -2.04 -10.30 -5.25
N ASN A 93 -3.07 -9.92 -6.01
CA ASN A 93 -3.04 -8.68 -6.79
C ASN A 93 -3.20 -7.46 -5.87
N GLU A 94 -3.97 -7.57 -4.79
CA GLU A 94 -4.05 -6.52 -3.78
C GLU A 94 -2.74 -6.38 -3.00
N LEU A 95 -2.06 -7.49 -2.69
CA LEU A 95 -0.72 -7.46 -2.09
C LEU A 95 0.30 -6.86 -3.06
N ALA A 96 0.20 -7.23 -4.33
CA ALA A 96 1.00 -6.66 -5.40
C ALA A 96 0.79 -5.15 -5.52
N ALA A 97 -0.45 -4.66 -5.38
CA ALA A 97 -0.74 -3.23 -5.38
C ALA A 97 -0.06 -2.48 -4.23
N LEU A 98 -0.07 -3.06 -3.02
CA LEU A 98 0.66 -2.51 -1.88
C LEU A 98 2.15 -2.44 -2.15
N ILE A 99 2.76 -3.56 -2.56
CA ILE A 99 4.20 -3.67 -2.79
C ILE A 99 4.65 -2.76 -3.94
N ALA A 100 3.95 -2.78 -5.08
CA ALA A 100 4.24 -1.93 -6.23
C ALA A 100 4.27 -0.44 -5.85
N ARG A 101 3.28 -0.01 -5.08
CA ARG A 101 3.17 1.37 -4.63
C ARG A 101 4.32 1.78 -3.73
N GLU A 102 4.73 0.91 -2.82
CA GLU A 102 5.86 1.19 -1.95
C GLU A 102 7.21 1.15 -2.69
N ILE A 103 7.36 0.28 -3.70
CA ILE A 103 8.53 0.29 -4.60
C ILE A 103 8.63 1.63 -5.34
N VAL A 104 7.56 2.06 -6.00
CA VAL A 104 7.53 3.32 -6.76
C VAL A 104 7.83 4.52 -5.86
N LYS A 105 7.27 4.53 -4.67
CA LYS A 105 7.50 5.58 -3.68
C LYS A 105 8.94 5.59 -3.19
N ALA A 106 9.51 4.43 -2.87
CA ALA A 106 10.89 4.28 -2.43
C ALA A 106 11.87 4.66 -3.54
N ASP A 107 11.66 4.19 -4.77
CA ASP A 107 12.49 4.54 -5.91
C ASP A 107 12.51 6.05 -6.16
N SER A 108 11.34 6.69 -6.13
CA SER A 108 11.21 8.14 -6.26
C SER A 108 11.93 8.92 -5.14
N SER A 109 12.03 8.32 -3.94
CA SER A 109 12.69 8.90 -2.78
C SER A 109 14.21 8.68 -2.78
N TYR A 110 14.72 7.64 -3.47
CA TYR A 110 16.13 7.25 -3.45
C TYR A 110 16.93 7.79 -4.62
N TRP A 111 16.34 8.51 -5.53
CA TRP A 111 16.98 9.02 -6.76
C TRP A 111 18.03 10.09 -6.47
N GLY A 112 19.27 9.63 -6.21
CA GLY A 112 20.47 10.44 -6.03
C GLY A 112 20.63 11.07 -4.64
N TYR A 113 21.87 11.30 -4.20
CA TYR A 113 22.17 11.73 -2.83
C TYR A 113 21.47 13.03 -2.41
N PHE A 114 21.43 14.03 -3.29
CA PHE A 114 20.71 15.29 -3.03
C PHE A 114 19.25 15.23 -3.43
N LYS A 115 18.94 14.59 -4.56
CA LYS A 115 17.54 14.42 -4.99
C LYS A 115 16.77 13.51 -4.06
N GLY A 116 17.40 12.50 -3.46
CA GLY A 116 16.76 11.60 -2.48
C GLY A 116 16.29 12.34 -1.24
N TYR A 117 17.08 13.21 -0.65
CA TYR A 117 16.67 14.01 0.51
C TYR A 117 15.54 15.00 0.16
N ILE A 118 15.65 15.70 -0.96
CA ILE A 118 14.64 16.64 -1.44
C ILE A 118 13.36 15.87 -1.83
N GLY A 119 13.48 14.75 -2.54
CA GLY A 119 12.37 13.90 -2.94
C GLY A 119 11.64 13.32 -1.73
N SER A 120 12.35 12.79 -0.74
CA SER A 120 11.79 12.33 0.53
C SER A 120 11.08 13.43 1.29
N ALA A 121 11.68 14.61 1.37
CA ALA A 121 11.07 15.76 2.01
C ALA A 121 9.79 16.18 1.28
N GLN A 122 9.81 16.27 -0.04
CA GLN A 122 8.64 16.62 -0.85
C GLN A 122 7.51 15.60 -0.71
N VAL A 123 7.81 14.30 -0.77
CA VAL A 123 6.81 13.23 -0.58
C VAL A 123 6.23 13.27 0.83
N ARG A 124 7.06 13.58 1.83
CA ARG A 124 6.63 13.66 3.23
C ARG A 124 5.78 14.90 3.53
N PHE A 125 6.13 16.06 2.96
CA PHE A 125 5.45 17.33 3.23
C PHE A 125 4.31 17.65 2.27
N ALA A 126 4.32 17.08 1.05
CA ALA A 126 3.28 17.25 0.05
C ALA A 126 2.81 15.91 -0.54
N PRO A 127 2.45 14.90 0.28
CA PRO A 127 2.10 13.56 -0.20
C PRO A 127 0.94 13.58 -1.19
N LYS A 128 -0.04 14.44 -0.99
CA LYS A 128 -1.21 14.61 -1.84
C LYS A 128 -0.87 14.86 -3.32
N LYS A 129 0.22 15.57 -3.58
CA LYS A 129 0.68 15.90 -4.94
C LYS A 129 1.17 14.65 -5.70
N TYR A 130 1.75 13.69 -4.97
CA TYR A 130 2.43 12.55 -5.57
C TYR A 130 1.60 11.26 -5.54
N GLU A 131 0.55 11.18 -4.70
CA GLU A 131 -0.24 9.96 -4.53
C GLU A 131 -0.80 9.39 -5.84
N ILE A 132 -1.38 10.26 -6.69
CA ILE A 132 -1.97 9.84 -7.97
C ILE A 132 -0.89 9.32 -8.92
N TYR A 133 0.27 9.98 -8.95
CA TYR A 133 1.42 9.51 -9.73
C TYR A 133 1.91 8.15 -9.23
N PHE A 134 2.05 7.96 -7.92
CA PHE A 134 2.49 6.68 -7.37
C PHE A 134 1.47 5.57 -7.63
N ASP A 135 0.19 5.87 -7.53
CA ASP A 135 -0.86 4.90 -7.81
C ASP A 135 -0.83 4.47 -9.30
N SER A 136 -0.66 5.40 -10.24
CA SER A 136 -0.59 5.09 -11.67
C SER A 136 0.69 4.34 -12.04
N ALA A 137 1.85 4.78 -11.55
CA ALA A 137 3.12 4.11 -11.79
C ALA A 137 3.17 2.70 -11.14
N ALA A 138 2.47 2.51 -10.03
CA ALA A 138 2.32 1.19 -9.42
C ALA A 138 1.43 0.27 -10.27
N VAL A 139 0.39 0.79 -10.92
CA VAL A 139 -0.41 0.05 -11.90
C VAL A 139 0.47 -0.46 -13.05
N ASP A 140 1.34 0.39 -13.60
CA ASP A 140 2.27 -0.02 -14.66
C ASP A 140 3.21 -1.14 -14.19
N LEU A 141 3.71 -1.01 -12.95
CA LEU A 141 4.59 -2.01 -12.37
C LEU A 141 3.88 -3.34 -12.14
N MET A 142 2.63 -3.30 -11.66
CA MET A 142 1.79 -4.49 -11.50
C MET A 142 1.60 -5.23 -12.83
N VAL A 143 1.22 -4.51 -13.89
CA VAL A 143 0.99 -5.11 -15.21
C VAL A 143 2.28 -5.71 -15.77
N LYS A 144 3.41 -4.99 -15.70
CA LYS A 144 4.72 -5.51 -16.12
C LYS A 144 5.13 -6.78 -15.38
N ALA A 145 4.77 -6.91 -14.11
CA ALA A 145 5.06 -8.09 -13.30
C ALA A 145 3.99 -9.20 -13.41
N GLY A 146 2.99 -9.04 -14.30
CA GLY A 146 1.95 -10.05 -14.54
C GLY A 146 0.79 -10.06 -13.54
N TYR A 147 0.64 -9.00 -12.74
CA TYR A 147 -0.46 -8.85 -11.78
C TYR A 147 -1.62 -8.06 -12.37
N ASN A 148 -2.85 -8.39 -11.93
CA ASN A 148 -4.05 -7.67 -12.36
C ASN A 148 -4.16 -6.29 -11.69
N PRO A 149 -4.10 -5.18 -12.46
CA PRO A 149 -4.10 -3.82 -11.91
C PRO A 149 -5.43 -3.40 -11.28
N VAL A 150 -6.54 -4.11 -11.53
CA VAL A 150 -7.82 -3.85 -10.87
C VAL A 150 -7.73 -4.11 -9.37
N GLY A 151 -6.80 -4.96 -8.92
CA GLY A 151 -6.45 -5.14 -7.52
C GLY A 151 -6.03 -3.84 -6.82
N MET A 152 -5.49 -2.85 -7.54
CA MET A 152 -5.22 -1.52 -6.97
C MET A 152 -6.50 -0.79 -6.54
N ILE A 153 -7.58 -0.92 -7.30
CA ILE A 153 -8.88 -0.30 -6.97
C ILE A 153 -9.43 -0.85 -5.65
N THR A 154 -9.47 -2.17 -5.54
CA THR A 154 -9.99 -2.85 -4.33
C THR A 154 -9.08 -2.62 -3.13
N PHE A 155 -7.76 -2.68 -3.32
CA PHE A 155 -6.78 -2.37 -2.30
C PHE A 155 -6.95 -0.95 -1.74
N LEU A 156 -7.00 0.07 -2.59
CA LEU A 156 -7.17 1.45 -2.13
C LEU A 156 -8.49 1.64 -1.39
N HIS A 157 -9.55 1.00 -1.86
CA HIS A 157 -10.88 1.11 -1.25
C HIS A 157 -10.95 0.46 0.15
N LYS A 158 -10.24 -0.67 0.35
CA LYS A 158 -10.17 -1.36 1.64
C LYS A 158 -9.28 -0.67 2.66
N VAL A 159 -8.13 -0.22 2.19
CA VAL A 159 -7.03 0.19 3.05
C VAL A 159 -7.14 1.65 3.45
N TYR A 160 -7.59 2.50 2.53
CA TYR A 160 -7.71 3.93 2.78
C TYR A 160 -9.16 4.31 3.12
N PRO A 161 -9.45 4.74 4.35
CA PRO A 161 -10.80 5.14 4.73
C PRO A 161 -11.24 6.38 3.95
N GLN A 162 -12.47 6.35 3.45
CA GLN A 162 -13.08 7.52 2.84
C GLN A 162 -13.25 8.63 3.88
N ARG A 163 -12.71 9.81 3.60
CA ARG A 163 -12.89 11.00 4.43
C ARG A 163 -13.99 11.88 3.86
N ARG A 164 -14.63 12.67 4.71
CA ARG A 164 -15.70 13.58 4.28
C ARG A 164 -15.19 14.78 3.49
N THR A 165 -13.99 15.26 3.80
CA THR A 165 -13.44 16.47 3.20
C THR A 165 -11.97 16.30 2.85
N ASP A 166 -11.57 16.94 1.75
CA ASP A 166 -10.20 16.94 1.23
C ASP A 166 -9.39 18.15 1.72
N PHE A 167 -10.05 19.14 2.35
CA PHE A 167 -9.47 20.46 2.62
C PHE A 167 -8.35 20.43 3.67
N ILE A 168 -8.52 19.62 4.74
CA ILE A 168 -7.56 19.57 5.85
C ILE A 168 -6.69 18.30 5.76
N SER A 169 -6.91 17.46 4.77
CA SER A 169 -6.20 16.17 4.65
C SER A 169 -4.85 16.32 3.97
N THR A 170 -3.84 15.65 4.49
CA THR A 170 -2.54 15.47 3.85
C THR A 170 -2.57 14.48 2.68
N SER A 171 -3.68 13.75 2.52
CA SER A 171 -3.91 12.75 1.46
C SER A 171 -5.13 13.11 0.63
N ASN A 172 -5.14 12.71 -0.64
CA ASN A 172 -6.33 12.81 -1.49
C ASN A 172 -7.47 11.95 -0.95
N LEU A 173 -8.72 12.32 -1.28
CA LEU A 173 -9.86 11.46 -1.02
C LEU A 173 -9.68 10.12 -1.72
N THR A 174 -10.07 9.05 -1.06
CA THR A 174 -9.99 7.71 -1.62
C THR A 174 -10.82 7.60 -2.90
N SER A 175 -12.03 8.19 -2.94
CA SER A 175 -12.86 8.29 -4.14
C SER A 175 -12.11 8.89 -5.33
N LYS A 176 -11.38 9.99 -5.13
CA LYS A 176 -10.56 10.61 -6.17
C LYS A 176 -9.45 9.67 -6.66
N ARG A 177 -8.69 9.10 -5.74
CA ARG A 177 -7.57 8.22 -6.07
C ARG A 177 -8.03 7.02 -6.88
N VAL A 178 -9.07 6.34 -6.40
CA VAL A 178 -9.63 5.17 -7.08
C VAL A 178 -10.17 5.53 -8.46
N MET A 179 -10.77 6.71 -8.62
CA MET A 179 -11.27 7.16 -9.92
C MET A 179 -10.14 7.47 -10.91
N TYR A 180 -9.02 8.09 -10.46
CA TYR A 180 -7.84 8.29 -11.31
C TYR A 180 -7.19 6.97 -11.70
N VAL A 181 -7.11 6.00 -10.80
CA VAL A 181 -6.62 4.64 -11.12
C VAL A 181 -7.53 3.96 -12.14
N TYR A 182 -8.86 4.05 -11.96
CA TYR A 182 -9.81 3.51 -12.92
C TYR A 182 -9.65 4.15 -14.31
N GLU A 183 -9.59 5.49 -14.38
CA GLU A 183 -9.34 6.23 -15.64
C GLU A 183 -8.03 5.77 -16.28
N TYR A 184 -6.97 5.61 -15.48
CA TYR A 184 -5.67 5.18 -15.96
C TYR A 184 -5.71 3.77 -16.55
N ILE A 185 -6.30 2.81 -15.85
CA ILE A 185 -6.48 1.43 -16.33
C ILE A 185 -7.33 1.42 -17.61
N TYR A 186 -8.44 2.18 -17.63
CA TYR A 186 -9.31 2.25 -18.79
C TYR A 186 -8.59 2.72 -20.05
N LYS A 187 -7.68 3.70 -19.91
CA LYS A 187 -6.93 4.27 -21.05
C LYS A 187 -5.73 3.44 -21.48
N THR A 188 -5.07 2.79 -20.52
CA THR A 188 -3.76 2.15 -20.75
C THR A 188 -3.86 0.63 -20.86
N TYR A 189 -4.77 0.02 -20.10
CA TYR A 189 -4.93 -1.43 -19.94
C TYR A 189 -6.41 -1.85 -19.95
N PRO A 190 -7.19 -1.46 -20.97
CA PRO A 190 -8.65 -1.66 -21.00
C PRO A 190 -9.07 -3.13 -20.91
N GLU A 191 -8.22 -4.05 -21.36
CA GLU A 191 -8.47 -5.50 -21.34
C GLU A 191 -8.78 -6.03 -19.93
N PHE A 192 -8.18 -5.46 -18.88
CA PHE A 192 -8.44 -5.86 -17.49
C PHE A 192 -9.81 -5.39 -16.98
N LEU A 193 -10.43 -4.41 -17.61
CA LEU A 193 -11.77 -3.95 -17.27
C LEU A 193 -12.84 -4.69 -18.07
N VAL A 194 -12.51 -5.12 -19.29
CA VAL A 194 -13.41 -5.93 -20.14
C VAL A 194 -13.55 -7.35 -19.56
N ASN A 195 -12.41 -7.98 -19.24
CA ASN A 195 -12.36 -9.31 -18.60
C ASN A 195 -12.06 -9.16 -17.11
N ASN A 196 -12.95 -8.48 -16.40
CA ASN A 196 -12.69 -8.08 -15.04
C ASN A 196 -12.87 -9.22 -14.04
N ALA A 197 -11.77 -9.77 -13.56
CA ALA A 197 -11.76 -10.79 -12.50
C ALA A 197 -12.32 -10.30 -11.15
N TYR A 198 -12.50 -9.00 -10.98
CA TYR A 198 -13.08 -8.39 -9.78
C TYR A 198 -14.56 -7.99 -9.94
N SER A 199 -15.23 -8.40 -11.01
CA SER A 199 -16.65 -8.06 -11.26
C SER A 199 -17.55 -8.41 -10.07
N GLU A 200 -17.33 -9.54 -9.41
CA GLU A 200 -18.08 -10.01 -8.25
C GLU A 200 -17.52 -9.53 -6.90
N ASN A 201 -16.40 -8.80 -6.90
CA ASN A 201 -15.79 -8.34 -5.65
C ASN A 201 -16.61 -7.20 -5.05
N LYS A 202 -17.04 -7.35 -3.79
CA LYS A 202 -17.89 -6.38 -3.08
C LYS A 202 -17.29 -4.96 -3.00
N TYR A 203 -15.98 -4.82 -2.92
CA TYR A 203 -15.32 -3.51 -2.88
C TYR A 203 -15.25 -2.88 -4.26
N TYR A 204 -15.07 -3.68 -5.31
CA TYR A 204 -15.17 -3.19 -6.67
C TYR A 204 -16.61 -2.78 -7.02
N GLN A 205 -17.60 -3.56 -6.63
CA GLN A 205 -19.01 -3.21 -6.78
C GLN A 205 -19.37 -1.93 -6.00
N ASN A 206 -18.88 -1.79 -4.77
CA ASN A 206 -19.07 -0.55 -4.01
C ASN A 206 -18.42 0.66 -4.71
N PHE A 207 -17.22 0.50 -5.27
CA PHE A 207 -16.62 1.53 -6.12
C PHE A 207 -17.52 1.90 -7.30
N LEU A 208 -18.05 0.94 -8.03
CA LEU A 208 -18.95 1.20 -9.16
C LEU A 208 -20.20 1.98 -8.74
N LEU A 209 -20.79 1.64 -7.60
CA LEU A 209 -21.97 2.32 -7.07
C LEU A 209 -21.65 3.78 -6.65
N THR A 210 -20.56 3.95 -5.90
CA THR A 210 -20.22 5.26 -5.31
C THR A 210 -19.55 6.22 -6.29
N SER A 211 -19.00 5.74 -7.40
CA SER A 211 -18.31 6.55 -8.41
C SER A 211 -19.17 6.91 -9.63
N THR A 212 -20.48 6.65 -9.60
CA THR A 212 -21.35 6.83 -10.76
C THR A 212 -21.26 8.21 -11.39
N ALA A 213 -21.31 9.27 -10.60
CA ALA A 213 -21.19 10.65 -11.07
C ALA A 213 -19.81 10.94 -11.68
N ASN A 214 -18.74 10.49 -11.03
CA ASN A 214 -17.36 10.66 -11.53
C ASN A 214 -17.13 9.87 -12.82
N ARG A 215 -17.66 8.65 -12.92
CA ARG A 215 -17.58 7.84 -14.15
C ARG A 215 -18.39 8.45 -15.27
N ALA A 216 -19.55 9.03 -15.00
CA ALA A 216 -20.32 9.75 -16.02
C ALA A 216 -19.52 10.94 -16.59
N LYS A 217 -18.88 11.76 -15.74
CA LYS A 217 -17.96 12.83 -16.18
C LYS A 217 -16.83 12.28 -17.05
N PHE A 218 -16.28 11.13 -16.68
CA PHE A 218 -15.20 10.48 -17.42
C PHE A 218 -15.67 9.98 -18.79
N TYR A 219 -16.79 9.27 -18.88
CA TYR A 219 -17.31 8.76 -20.16
C TYR A 219 -17.75 9.90 -21.09
N GLU A 220 -18.29 10.98 -20.56
CA GLU A 220 -18.61 12.17 -21.36
C GLU A 220 -17.33 12.78 -21.96
N LYS A 221 -16.25 12.89 -21.16
CA LYS A 221 -14.96 13.33 -21.67
C LYS A 221 -14.45 12.42 -22.80
N MET A 222 -14.54 11.10 -22.63
CA MET A 222 -14.12 10.14 -23.65
C MET A 222 -14.97 10.27 -24.92
N ARG A 223 -16.28 10.46 -24.78
CA ARG A 223 -17.21 10.65 -25.89
C ARG A 223 -16.94 11.94 -26.67
N THR A 224 -16.59 13.02 -25.98
CA THR A 224 -16.36 14.35 -26.58
C THR A 224 -14.92 14.56 -27.02
N HIS A 225 -14.02 13.60 -26.80
CA HIS A 225 -12.58 13.72 -27.04
C HIS A 225 -11.95 14.97 -26.39
N SER A 226 -12.50 15.41 -25.24
CA SER A 226 -12.02 16.59 -24.54
C SER A 226 -10.68 16.35 -23.85
N ASP A 227 -9.74 17.31 -23.98
CA ASP A 227 -8.45 17.30 -23.28
C ASP A 227 -8.49 17.86 -21.87
N GLU A 228 -9.66 18.35 -21.44
CA GLU A 228 -9.79 18.94 -20.11
C GLU A 228 -9.51 17.91 -19.00
N LYS A 229 -8.77 18.36 -17.98
CA LYS A 229 -8.50 17.54 -16.80
C LYS A 229 -9.75 17.48 -15.91
N ILE A 230 -10.27 16.27 -15.73
CA ILE A 230 -11.40 16.07 -14.81
C ILE A 230 -10.93 16.23 -13.37
N LYS A 231 -11.67 17.01 -12.59
CA LYS A 231 -11.55 17.05 -11.13
C LYS A 231 -12.59 16.09 -10.55
N TYR A 232 -12.12 14.96 -10.07
CA TYR A 232 -12.98 14.00 -9.36
C TYR A 232 -13.24 14.44 -7.91
N GLU A 233 -14.39 14.01 -7.39
CA GLU A 233 -14.86 14.30 -6.02
C GLU A 233 -14.81 13.05 -5.14
#